data_7f51b1bc024b7bd7871f91d4ee3d2b89
#
_entry.id   7f51b1bc024b7bd7871f91d4ee3d2b89
#
_cell.length_a   1.000
_cell.length_b   1.000
_cell.length_c   1.000
_cell.angle_alpha   90.00
_cell.angle_beta   90.00
_cell.angle_gamma   90.00
#
_symmetry.space_group_name_H-M   'P 1'
#
loop_
_entity.id
_entity.type
_entity.pdbx_description
1 polymer ?
#
loop_
_entity_poly.entity_id
_entity_poly.type
_entity_poly.pdbx_seq_one_letter_code
_entity_poly.pdbx_strand_id
1 'polypeptide(L)'
;MGFTRRRQAHEALIHRVDAELTAGVPVGSLDPELAADGIDEVLSVMWAELPAWASFSPTEGVIRIEATDTGNAWTIQLGQMSGTSTNTGKTYDEPSVRLCEPGSHEPDAQVRGSASDLDQWLWNRGNQRIERSGSRAALDGLAALIAAGVQ
;
A
#
# COMPACT_ATOMS: atom_id res chain seq x y z
N MET A 1 -9.13 -14.17 15.85
CA MET A 1 -8.10 -13.65 16.79
C MET A 1 -6.77 -13.24 16.12
N GLY A 2 -6.45 -13.69 14.92
CA GLY A 2 -5.22 -13.32 14.19
C GLY A 2 -5.18 -11.86 13.70
N PHE A 3 -6.25 -11.39 13.11
CA PHE A 3 -6.35 -10.06 12.50
C PHE A 3 -6.01 -8.90 13.47
N THR A 4 -6.60 -8.87 14.64
CA THR A 4 -6.35 -7.79 15.62
C THR A 4 -4.89 -7.73 16.09
N ARG A 5 -4.22 -8.88 16.23
CA ARG A 5 -2.80 -8.92 16.64
C ARG A 5 -1.89 -8.43 15.53
N ARG A 6 -2.14 -8.85 14.28
CA ARG A 6 -1.42 -8.40 13.09
C ARG A 6 -1.51 -6.88 12.97
N ARG A 7 -2.71 -6.34 12.97
CA ARG A 7 -2.97 -4.91 12.90
C ARG A 7 -2.25 -4.12 14.00
N GLN A 8 -2.33 -4.58 15.26
CA GLN A 8 -1.65 -3.92 16.37
C GLN A 8 -0.11 -3.94 16.23
N ALA A 9 0.47 -5.01 15.68
CA ALA A 9 1.91 -5.07 15.45
C ALA A 9 2.35 -4.01 14.42
N HIS A 10 1.63 -3.88 13.31
CA HIS A 10 1.94 -2.88 12.28
C HIS A 10 1.70 -1.46 12.75
N GLU A 11 0.63 -1.20 13.50
CA GLU A 11 0.43 0.11 14.12
C GLU A 11 1.54 0.49 15.08
N ALA A 12 1.95 -0.43 15.97
CA ALA A 12 3.05 -0.18 16.89
C ALA A 12 4.36 0.09 16.14
N LEU A 13 4.60 -0.60 15.02
CA LEU A 13 5.76 -0.42 14.17
C LEU A 13 5.79 0.98 13.53
N ILE A 14 4.69 1.39 12.92
CA ILE A 14 4.59 2.72 12.28
C ILE A 14 4.61 3.85 13.30
N HIS A 15 3.96 3.68 14.45
CA HIS A 15 4.06 4.67 15.53
C HIS A 15 5.47 4.81 16.10
N ARG A 16 6.28 3.74 16.13
CA ARG A 16 7.70 3.84 16.43
C ARG A 16 8.42 4.71 15.40
N VAL A 17 8.19 4.47 14.10
CA VAL A 17 8.75 5.29 13.01
C VAL A 17 8.35 6.75 13.18
N ASP A 18 7.09 7.04 13.46
CA ASP A 18 6.58 8.40 13.69
C ASP A 18 7.27 9.08 14.89
N ALA A 19 7.49 8.34 15.96
CA ALA A 19 8.20 8.84 17.15
C ALA A 19 9.67 9.15 16.84
N GLU A 20 10.37 8.27 16.12
CA GLU A 20 11.76 8.48 15.69
C GLU A 20 11.89 9.71 14.78
N LEU A 21 10.99 9.85 13.79
CA LEU A 21 10.94 11.02 12.92
C LEU A 21 10.66 12.31 13.69
N THR A 22 9.72 12.30 14.62
CA THR A 22 9.38 13.46 15.46
C THR A 22 10.54 13.86 16.38
N ALA A 23 11.29 12.89 16.88
CA ALA A 23 12.48 13.13 17.71
C ALA A 23 13.70 13.60 16.88
N GLY A 24 13.62 13.59 15.55
CA GLY A 24 14.73 13.96 14.68
C GLY A 24 15.90 12.97 14.72
N VAL A 25 15.64 11.73 15.13
CA VAL A 25 16.65 10.66 15.12
C VAL A 25 16.49 9.80 13.86
N PRO A 26 17.56 9.13 13.41
CA PRO A 26 17.46 8.22 12.29
C PRO A 26 16.43 7.11 12.57
N VAL A 27 15.57 6.83 11.59
CA VAL A 27 14.63 5.70 11.69
C VAL A 27 15.42 4.40 11.68
N GLY A 28 15.20 3.58 12.71
CA GLY A 28 15.81 2.25 12.79
C GLY A 28 15.25 1.32 11.71
N SER A 29 16.07 0.39 11.23
CA SER A 29 15.64 -0.63 10.28
C SER A 29 14.47 -1.44 10.86
N LEU A 30 13.47 -1.70 10.02
CA LEU A 30 12.40 -2.62 10.34
C LEU A 30 12.86 -4.06 10.05
N ASP A 31 12.32 -5.02 10.79
CA ASP A 31 12.50 -6.44 10.46
C ASP A 31 11.91 -6.69 9.07
N PRO A 32 12.67 -7.28 8.11
CA PRO A 32 12.23 -7.42 6.73
C PRO A 32 10.94 -8.25 6.57
N GLU A 33 10.79 -9.33 7.32
CA GLU A 33 9.61 -10.20 7.23
C GLU A 33 8.37 -9.49 7.81
N LEU A 34 8.53 -8.76 8.91
CA LEU A 34 7.45 -7.97 9.48
C LEU A 34 7.07 -6.80 8.56
N ALA A 35 8.03 -6.14 7.94
CA ALA A 35 7.76 -5.08 6.97
C ALA A 35 7.06 -5.63 5.71
N ALA A 36 7.47 -6.80 5.20
CA ALA A 36 6.79 -7.45 4.08
C ALA A 36 5.32 -7.82 4.43
N ASP A 37 5.07 -8.29 5.65
CA ASP A 37 3.71 -8.53 6.14
C ASP A 37 2.91 -7.22 6.27
N GLY A 38 3.56 -6.09 6.64
CA GLY A 38 2.95 -4.77 6.68
C GLY A 38 2.55 -4.25 5.29
N ILE A 39 3.42 -4.44 4.30
CA ILE A 39 3.11 -4.14 2.90
C ILE A 39 1.87 -4.91 2.45
N ASP A 40 1.84 -6.22 2.74
CA ASP A 40 0.70 -7.06 2.39
C ASP A 40 -0.60 -6.59 3.07
N GLU A 41 -0.54 -6.18 4.34
CA GLU A 41 -1.71 -5.64 5.05
C GLU A 41 -2.23 -4.35 4.40
N VAL A 42 -1.35 -3.41 4.06
CA VAL A 42 -1.74 -2.16 3.37
C VAL A 42 -2.41 -2.46 2.04
N LEU A 43 -1.80 -3.31 1.22
CA LEU A 43 -2.28 -3.58 -0.13
C LEU A 43 -3.55 -4.43 -0.15
N SER A 44 -3.63 -5.49 0.70
CA SER A 44 -4.71 -6.47 0.65
C SER A 44 -5.92 -6.10 1.52
N VAL A 45 -5.67 -5.47 2.66
CA VAL A 45 -6.72 -5.18 3.65
C VAL A 45 -7.15 -3.71 3.60
N MET A 46 -6.19 -2.79 3.63
CA MET A 46 -6.54 -1.38 3.76
C MET A 46 -6.99 -0.74 2.46
N TRP A 47 -6.37 -1.13 1.34
CA TRP A 47 -6.67 -0.53 0.04
C TRP A 47 -7.54 -1.39 -0.86
N ALA A 48 -7.41 -2.74 -0.80
CA ALA A 48 -8.13 -3.62 -1.72
C ALA A 48 -9.43 -4.19 -1.15
N GLU A 49 -9.64 -4.14 0.17
CA GLU A 49 -10.88 -4.65 0.76
C GLU A 49 -12.06 -3.74 0.43
N LEU A 50 -13.06 -4.31 -0.22
CA LEU A 50 -14.26 -3.59 -0.61
C LEU A 50 -15.45 -3.95 0.28
N PRO A 51 -16.15 -2.95 0.84
CA PRO A 51 -17.44 -3.19 1.47
C PRO A 51 -18.44 -3.81 0.47
N ALA A 52 -19.39 -4.61 0.97
CA ALA A 52 -20.38 -5.29 0.13
C ALA A 52 -21.27 -4.35 -0.71
N TRP A 53 -21.37 -3.09 -0.32
CA TRP A 53 -22.13 -2.07 -1.05
C TRP A 53 -21.29 -1.30 -2.09
N ALA A 54 -19.98 -1.56 -2.16
CA ALA A 54 -19.07 -0.86 -3.06
C ALA A 54 -18.70 -1.71 -4.28
N SER A 55 -18.35 -1.04 -5.35
CA SER A 55 -17.81 -1.63 -6.57
C SER A 55 -16.45 -1.04 -6.90
N PHE A 56 -15.59 -1.84 -7.54
CA PHE A 56 -14.30 -1.40 -8.06
C PHE A 56 -14.34 -1.28 -9.57
N SER A 57 -13.92 -0.13 -10.07
CA SER A 57 -13.73 0.13 -11.50
C SER A 57 -12.25 0.33 -11.79
N PRO A 58 -11.60 -0.53 -12.59
CA PRO A 58 -10.19 -0.38 -12.91
C PRO A 58 -9.96 0.89 -13.73
N THR A 59 -8.85 1.58 -13.45
CA THR A 59 -8.28 2.63 -14.28
C THR A 59 -7.02 2.13 -14.96
N GLU A 60 -6.38 2.95 -15.80
CA GLU A 60 -5.11 2.59 -16.42
C GLU A 60 -4.00 2.58 -15.35
N GLY A 61 -3.33 1.45 -15.23
CA GLY A 61 -2.16 1.29 -14.38
C GLY A 61 -2.15 0.00 -13.57
N VAL A 62 -1.33 -0.94 -14.04
CA VAL A 62 -0.93 -2.13 -13.28
C VAL A 62 0.49 -1.89 -12.76
N ILE A 63 0.70 -2.05 -11.47
CA ILE A 63 1.99 -1.78 -10.85
C ILE A 63 2.48 -3.02 -10.12
N ARG A 64 3.73 -3.39 -10.38
CA ARG A 64 4.45 -4.39 -9.60
C ARG A 64 5.25 -3.72 -8.49
N ILE A 65 5.05 -4.15 -7.26
CA ILE A 65 5.81 -3.75 -6.07
C ILE A 65 6.67 -4.94 -5.66
N GLU A 66 7.98 -4.75 -5.46
CA GLU A 66 8.92 -5.83 -5.18
C GLU A 66 9.85 -5.47 -4.02
N ALA A 67 9.80 -6.26 -2.95
CA ALA A 67 10.74 -6.20 -1.84
C ALA A 67 12.00 -6.99 -2.19
N THR A 68 13.11 -6.29 -2.40
CA THR A 68 14.34 -6.87 -2.96
C THR A 68 15.13 -7.73 -1.97
N ASP A 69 14.91 -7.55 -0.69
CA ASP A 69 15.58 -8.27 0.40
C ASP A 69 14.85 -9.54 0.84
N THR A 70 13.51 -9.57 0.72
CA THR A 70 12.70 -10.75 1.06
C THR A 70 12.25 -11.54 -0.17
N GLY A 71 12.27 -10.93 -1.36
CA GLY A 71 11.78 -11.52 -2.60
C GLY A 71 10.25 -11.53 -2.75
N ASN A 72 9.52 -10.93 -1.81
CA ASN A 72 8.08 -10.75 -1.93
C ASN A 72 7.75 -9.78 -3.06
N ALA A 73 6.65 -10.06 -3.77
CA ALA A 73 6.17 -9.18 -4.81
C ALA A 73 4.64 -9.18 -4.87
N TRP A 74 4.10 -8.01 -5.11
CA TRP A 74 2.66 -7.78 -5.27
C TRP A 74 2.41 -7.11 -6.61
N THR A 75 1.32 -7.46 -7.25
CA THR A 75 0.84 -6.77 -8.45
C THR A 75 -0.52 -6.19 -8.15
N ILE A 76 -0.67 -4.88 -8.35
CA ILE A 76 -1.90 -4.15 -8.08
C ILE A 76 -2.42 -3.49 -9.35
N GLN A 77 -3.73 -3.51 -9.53
CA GLN A 77 -4.46 -2.70 -10.51
C GLN A 77 -4.98 -1.46 -9.79
N LEU A 78 -4.62 -0.28 -10.27
CA LEU A 78 -5.21 0.97 -9.82
C LEU A 78 -6.65 1.08 -10.30
N GLY A 79 -7.48 1.72 -9.50
CA GLY A 79 -8.88 1.93 -9.84
C GLY A 79 -9.59 2.88 -8.90
N GLN A 80 -10.91 2.87 -9.02
CA GLN A 80 -11.83 3.69 -8.23
C GLN A 80 -12.81 2.78 -7.50
N MET A 81 -12.94 2.98 -6.21
CA MET A 81 -14.01 2.40 -5.40
C MET A 81 -15.17 3.37 -5.35
N SER A 82 -16.36 2.91 -5.70
CA SER A 82 -17.57 3.73 -5.64
C SER A 82 -18.75 2.96 -5.07
N GLY A 83 -19.64 3.68 -4.39
CA GLY A 83 -20.86 3.11 -3.83
C GLY A 83 -21.48 3.97 -2.73
N THR A 84 -22.65 3.54 -2.25
CA THR A 84 -23.33 4.22 -1.15
C THR A 84 -23.42 3.29 0.04
N SER A 85 -22.89 3.73 1.18
CA SER A 85 -22.92 2.96 2.42
C SER A 85 -24.36 2.71 2.87
N THR A 86 -24.71 1.45 3.05
CA THR A 86 -26.01 1.03 3.56
C THR A 86 -26.25 1.44 5.01
N ASN A 87 -25.17 1.68 5.77
CA ASN A 87 -25.26 2.03 7.18
C ASN A 87 -25.42 3.54 7.42
N THR A 88 -24.78 4.37 6.59
CA THR A 88 -24.71 5.82 6.79
C THR A 88 -25.43 6.61 5.71
N GLY A 89 -25.74 6.00 4.57
CA GLY A 89 -26.27 6.68 3.38
C GLY A 89 -25.25 7.58 2.66
N LYS A 90 -23.99 7.63 3.13
CA LYS A 90 -22.94 8.43 2.48
C LYS A 90 -22.48 7.74 1.20
N THR A 91 -22.35 8.53 0.12
CA THR A 91 -21.76 8.08 -1.14
C THR A 91 -20.25 8.30 -1.12
N TYR A 92 -19.52 7.31 -1.62
CA TYR A 92 -18.06 7.31 -1.75
C TYR A 92 -17.70 7.18 -3.23
N ASP A 93 -16.62 7.83 -3.59
CA ASP A 93 -15.97 7.74 -4.91
C ASP A 93 -14.49 8.08 -4.69
N GLU A 94 -13.69 7.05 -4.40
CA GLU A 94 -12.34 7.21 -3.85
C GLU A 94 -11.34 6.31 -4.61
N PRO A 95 -10.08 6.75 -4.78
CA PRO A 95 -9.02 5.90 -5.31
C PRO A 95 -8.89 4.62 -4.49
N SER A 96 -8.67 3.51 -5.18
CA SER A 96 -8.51 2.18 -4.59
C SER A 96 -7.62 1.31 -5.44
N VAL A 97 -7.30 0.12 -4.97
CA VAL A 97 -6.56 -0.88 -5.73
C VAL A 97 -7.27 -2.22 -5.69
N ARG A 98 -6.89 -3.09 -6.63
CA ARG A 98 -7.19 -4.52 -6.59
C ARG A 98 -5.89 -5.29 -6.69
N LEU A 99 -5.69 -6.28 -5.83
CA LEU A 99 -4.61 -7.24 -6.01
C LEU A 99 -4.89 -8.11 -7.23
N CYS A 100 -3.86 -8.28 -8.06
CA CYS A 100 -3.89 -9.16 -9.21
C CYS A 100 -3.23 -10.50 -8.87
N GLU A 101 -3.75 -11.59 -9.45
CA GLU A 101 -3.08 -12.87 -9.38
C GLU A 101 -1.68 -12.79 -10.03
N PRO A 102 -0.67 -13.46 -9.49
CA PRO A 102 0.67 -13.45 -10.07
C PRO A 102 0.66 -13.85 -11.55
N GLY A 103 1.25 -13.01 -12.40
CA GLY A 103 1.34 -13.25 -13.84
C GLY A 103 0.05 -13.03 -14.64
N SER A 104 -1.02 -12.57 -14.03
CA SER A 104 -2.29 -12.30 -14.73
C SER A 104 -2.26 -11.04 -15.61
N HIS A 105 -1.37 -10.11 -15.30
CA HIS A 105 -1.21 -8.84 -16.00
C HIS A 105 0.27 -8.49 -16.15
N GLU A 106 0.62 -7.92 -17.28
CA GLU A 106 1.92 -7.26 -17.46
C GLU A 106 1.87 -5.91 -16.77
N PRO A 107 2.84 -5.58 -15.90
CA PRO A 107 2.85 -4.32 -15.18
C PRO A 107 3.26 -3.16 -16.10
N ASP A 108 2.51 -2.05 -16.03
CA ASP A 108 2.85 -0.80 -16.70
C ASP A 108 3.99 -0.05 -16.00
N ALA A 109 4.12 -0.28 -14.70
CA ALA A 109 5.18 0.31 -13.86
C ALA A 109 5.66 -0.68 -12.80
N GLN A 110 6.86 -0.41 -12.30
CA GLN A 110 7.49 -1.18 -11.24
C GLN A 110 8.04 -0.25 -10.15
N VAL A 111 7.87 -0.70 -8.90
CA VAL A 111 8.43 -0.07 -7.71
C VAL A 111 9.24 -1.10 -6.95
N ARG A 112 10.49 -0.77 -6.59
CA ARG A 112 11.41 -1.68 -5.93
C ARG A 112 12.10 -0.99 -4.76
N GLY A 113 12.35 -1.75 -3.70
CA GLY A 113 13.08 -1.29 -2.52
C GLY A 113 13.25 -2.42 -1.52
N SER A 114 13.91 -2.16 -0.39
CA SER A 114 13.84 -3.10 0.73
C SER A 114 12.42 -3.14 1.30
N ALA A 115 12.04 -4.23 1.94
CA ALA A 115 10.74 -4.32 2.60
C ALA A 115 10.54 -3.16 3.60
N SER A 116 11.57 -2.84 4.38
CA SER A 116 11.54 -1.71 5.32
C SER A 116 11.29 -0.36 4.64
N ASP A 117 11.94 -0.08 3.51
CA ASP A 117 11.77 1.18 2.79
C ASP A 117 10.39 1.25 2.11
N LEU A 118 9.92 0.14 1.53
CA LEU A 118 8.60 0.04 0.90
C LEU A 118 7.47 0.22 1.91
N ASP A 119 7.54 -0.44 3.06
CA ASP A 119 6.53 -0.33 4.11
C ASP A 119 6.42 1.13 4.59
N GLN A 120 7.54 1.76 4.96
CA GLN A 120 7.57 3.17 5.33
C GLN A 120 7.02 4.09 4.22
N TRP A 121 7.36 3.82 2.97
CA TRP A 121 6.90 4.59 1.84
C TRP A 121 5.37 4.49 1.63
N LEU A 122 4.81 3.29 1.73
CA LEU A 122 3.35 3.09 1.62
C LEU A 122 2.59 3.84 2.73
N TRP A 123 3.20 3.97 3.90
CA TRP A 123 2.68 4.82 4.98
C TRP A 123 3.04 6.30 4.83
N ASN A 124 3.60 6.72 3.70
CA ASN A 124 4.03 8.10 3.43
C ASN A 124 5.11 8.63 4.41
N ARG A 125 6.05 7.75 4.83
CA ARG A 125 7.16 8.06 5.76
C ARG A 125 8.53 8.05 5.10
N GLY A 126 8.62 8.52 3.88
CA GLY A 126 9.88 8.64 3.13
C GLY A 126 9.82 7.93 1.78
N ASN A 127 10.80 8.21 0.93
CA ASN A 127 10.82 7.69 -0.44
C ASN A 127 12.21 7.65 -1.08
N GLN A 128 13.26 7.91 -0.33
CA GLN A 128 14.61 8.17 -0.88
C GLN A 128 15.25 6.92 -1.48
N ARG A 129 14.85 5.74 -1.01
CA ARG A 129 15.43 4.45 -1.41
C ARG A 129 14.49 3.60 -2.27
N ILE A 130 13.49 4.24 -2.85
CA ILE A 130 12.51 3.55 -3.71
C ILE A 130 12.85 3.79 -5.17
N GLU A 131 13.17 2.71 -5.89
CA GLU A 131 13.35 2.72 -7.34
C GLU A 131 11.99 2.65 -8.03
N ARG A 132 11.80 3.47 -9.05
CA ARG A 132 10.55 3.54 -9.83
C ARG A 132 10.88 3.51 -11.31
N SER A 133 10.14 2.71 -12.08
CA SER A 133 10.29 2.63 -13.54
C SER A 133 8.96 2.35 -14.23
N GLY A 134 8.88 2.65 -15.53
CA GLY A 134 7.69 2.40 -16.33
C GLY A 134 6.76 3.62 -16.45
N SER A 135 5.47 3.39 -16.53
CA SER A 135 4.44 4.41 -16.78
C SER A 135 4.41 5.48 -15.68
N ARG A 136 4.65 6.72 -16.08
CA ARG A 136 4.58 7.86 -15.15
C ARG A 136 3.16 8.06 -14.64
N ALA A 137 2.15 7.90 -15.48
CA ALA A 137 0.75 8.05 -15.08
C ALA A 137 0.36 7.04 -13.99
N ALA A 138 0.79 5.78 -14.13
CA ALA A 138 0.55 4.76 -13.10
C ALA A 138 1.27 5.11 -11.78
N LEU A 139 2.53 5.55 -11.85
CA LEU A 139 3.30 5.96 -10.68
C LEU A 139 2.71 7.20 -9.98
N ASP A 140 2.24 8.18 -10.73
CA ASP A 140 1.58 9.37 -10.20
C ASP A 140 0.24 8.99 -9.53
N GLY A 141 -0.53 8.06 -10.10
CA GLY A 141 -1.74 7.51 -9.50
C GLY A 141 -1.48 6.80 -8.15
N LEU A 142 -0.45 5.97 -8.08
CA LEU A 142 -0.04 5.33 -6.84
C LEU A 142 0.44 6.36 -5.79
N ALA A 143 1.20 7.37 -6.22
CA ALA A 143 1.65 8.43 -5.33
C ALA A 143 0.48 9.24 -4.75
N ALA A 144 -0.56 9.49 -5.56
CA ALA A 144 -1.78 10.15 -5.08
C ALA A 144 -2.53 9.31 -4.03
N LEU A 145 -2.60 7.99 -4.22
CA LEU A 145 -3.19 7.08 -3.25
C LEU A 145 -2.41 7.08 -1.92
N ILE A 146 -1.08 7.00 -1.98
CA ILE A 146 -0.21 7.08 -0.79
C ILE A 146 -0.40 8.41 -0.06
N ALA A 147 -0.50 9.52 -0.80
CA ALA A 147 -0.69 10.85 -0.22
C ALA A 147 -2.07 11.02 0.45
N ALA A 148 -3.09 10.33 -0.05
CA ALA A 148 -4.42 10.28 0.59
C ALA A 148 -4.39 9.55 1.94
N GLY A 149 -3.40 8.72 2.16
CA GLY A 149 -3.15 8.00 3.39
C GLY A 149 -3.89 6.66 3.50
N VAL A 150 -3.49 5.91 4.51
CA VAL A 150 -4.14 4.66 4.90
C VAL A 150 -5.20 5.02 5.94
N GLN A 151 -6.47 4.74 5.65
CA GLN A 151 -7.61 5.04 6.53
C GLN A 151 -8.09 3.80 7.27
#